data_77be8295c4cd8f8a2d4845464f59ff23
#
_entry.id   77be8295c4cd8f8a2d4845464f59ff23
#
_cell.length_a   1.000
_cell.length_b   1.000
_cell.length_c   1.000
_cell.angle_alpha   90.00
_cell.angle_beta   90.00
_cell.angle_gamma   90.00
#
_symmetry.space_group_name_H-M   'P 1'
#
loop_
_entity.id
_entity.type
_entity.pdbx_description
1 polymer ?
#
loop_
_entity_poly.entity_id
_entity_poly.type
_entity_poly.pdbx_seq_one_letter_code
_entity_poly.pdbx_strand_id
1 'polypeptide(L)'
;MIWGILIVLIVVCLGFLAWLFCIAPASPRGDFAEMKKYDYAHRGLHEKDLSVPENSMAGFKAAVEAGYGIEFDLQLTKDKKVVVHHDRSLKRVCGADVSIGDLTYKELQQYRLQNTEERVPLFSDGLALVDGRTPLI
;
A
#
# COMPACT_ATOMS: atom_id res chain seq x y z
N MET A 1 9.49 51.93 -20.15
CA MET A 1 9.94 51.16 -18.98
C MET A 1 8.79 50.44 -18.27
N ILE A 2 7.71 51.09 -17.90
CA ILE A 2 6.53 50.49 -17.20
C ILE A 2 5.88 49.37 -17.98
N TRP A 3 5.66 49.50 -19.29
CA TRP A 3 5.05 48.48 -20.14
C TRP A 3 5.88 47.19 -20.22
N GLY A 4 7.22 47.28 -20.22
CA GLY A 4 8.08 46.10 -20.20
C GLY A 4 7.96 45.29 -18.89
N ILE A 5 7.89 46.01 -17.75
CA ILE A 5 7.69 45.37 -16.45
C ILE A 5 6.31 44.68 -16.39
N LEU A 6 5.28 45.31 -16.93
CA LEU A 6 3.92 44.74 -16.93
C LEU A 6 3.84 43.45 -17.76
N ILE A 7 4.48 43.46 -18.93
CA ILE A 7 4.54 42.25 -19.80
C ILE A 7 5.26 41.11 -19.08
N VAL A 8 6.40 41.38 -18.43
CA VAL A 8 7.13 40.35 -17.69
C VAL A 8 6.26 39.74 -16.55
N LEU A 9 5.57 40.59 -15.79
CA LEU A 9 4.68 40.14 -14.73
C LEU A 9 3.53 39.28 -15.25
N ILE A 10 2.92 39.67 -16.38
CA ILE A 10 1.87 38.88 -17.01
C ILE A 10 2.40 37.49 -17.44
N VAL A 11 3.57 37.43 -18.07
CA VAL A 11 4.18 36.18 -18.53
C VAL A 11 4.50 35.26 -17.32
N VAL A 12 5.04 35.82 -16.24
CA VAL A 12 5.33 35.07 -15.02
C VAL A 12 4.05 34.54 -14.37
N CYS A 13 2.99 35.38 -14.28
CA CYS A 13 1.69 34.91 -13.75
C CYS A 13 1.06 33.80 -14.59
N LEU A 14 1.08 33.94 -15.92
CA LEU A 14 0.54 32.90 -16.82
C LEU A 14 1.35 31.62 -16.73
N GLY A 15 2.68 31.70 -16.65
CA GLY A 15 3.55 30.54 -16.43
C GLY A 15 3.27 29.83 -15.09
N PHE A 16 3.07 30.61 -14.03
CA PHE A 16 2.71 30.06 -12.73
C PHE A 16 1.32 29.39 -12.72
N LEU A 17 0.33 30.02 -13.35
CA LEU A 17 -1.01 29.42 -13.51
C LEU A 17 -0.98 28.13 -14.32
N ALA A 18 -0.22 28.11 -15.42
CA ALA A 18 -0.03 26.90 -16.23
C ALA A 18 0.66 25.78 -15.41
N TRP A 19 1.67 26.14 -14.63
CA TRP A 19 2.35 25.21 -13.72
C TRP A 19 1.39 24.65 -12.67
N LEU A 20 0.58 25.48 -12.00
CA LEU A 20 -0.44 25.04 -11.06
C LEU A 20 -1.45 24.09 -11.71
N PHE A 21 -1.87 24.40 -12.94
CA PHE A 21 -2.78 23.52 -13.69
C PHE A 21 -2.15 22.15 -14.00
N CYS A 22 -0.85 22.12 -14.34
CA CYS A 22 -0.13 20.88 -14.61
C CYS A 22 0.06 19.98 -13.38
N ILE A 23 0.21 20.59 -12.18
CA ILE A 23 0.37 19.85 -10.92
C ILE A 23 -0.96 19.60 -10.19
N ALA A 24 -2.06 20.22 -10.65
CA ALA A 24 -3.37 19.99 -10.05
C ALA A 24 -3.75 18.51 -10.15
N PRO A 25 -4.21 17.89 -9.06
CA PRO A 25 -4.66 16.51 -9.12
C PRO A 25 -5.84 16.39 -10.07
N ALA A 26 -5.83 15.34 -10.89
CA ALA A 26 -6.95 15.03 -11.78
C ALA A 26 -8.22 14.83 -10.93
N SER A 27 -9.34 15.35 -11.42
CA SER A 27 -10.63 15.06 -10.77
C SER A 27 -10.87 13.54 -10.78
N PRO A 28 -11.32 12.95 -9.66
CA PRO A 28 -11.63 11.53 -9.61
C PRO A 28 -12.65 11.17 -10.70
N ARG A 29 -12.33 10.16 -11.51
CA ARG A 29 -13.19 9.69 -12.61
C ARG A 29 -14.07 8.50 -12.17
N GLY A 30 -14.59 8.48 -10.98
CA GLY A 30 -15.41 7.39 -10.48
C GLY A 30 -16.23 7.81 -9.29
N ASP A 31 -17.23 7.01 -8.97
CA ASP A 31 -17.97 7.16 -7.72
C ASP A 31 -17.22 6.41 -6.61
N PHE A 32 -16.55 7.17 -5.75
CA PHE A 32 -15.84 6.65 -4.59
C PHE A 32 -16.67 6.72 -3.31
N ALA A 33 -17.98 7.00 -3.42
CA ALA A 33 -18.83 7.18 -2.25
C ALA A 33 -18.87 5.92 -1.36
N GLU A 34 -18.89 4.73 -1.96
CA GLU A 34 -18.86 3.47 -1.21
C GLU A 34 -17.53 3.27 -0.47
N MET A 35 -16.40 3.56 -1.14
CA MET A 35 -15.08 3.42 -0.52
C MET A 35 -14.86 4.39 0.65
N LYS A 36 -15.46 5.59 0.58
CA LYS A 36 -15.37 6.62 1.63
C LYS A 36 -16.16 6.31 2.90
N LYS A 37 -16.96 5.26 2.90
CA LYS A 37 -17.72 4.81 4.09
C LYS A 37 -16.87 4.04 5.09
N TYR A 38 -15.68 3.64 4.69
CA TYR A 38 -14.79 2.81 5.50
C TYR A 38 -13.52 3.56 5.89
N ASP A 39 -13.06 3.33 7.09
CA ASP A 39 -11.67 3.54 7.45
C ASP A 39 -10.84 2.35 6.97
N TYR A 40 -9.61 2.59 6.53
CA TYR A 40 -8.75 1.56 5.97
C TYR A 40 -7.57 1.28 6.90
N ALA A 41 -7.40 0.02 7.25
CA ALA A 41 -6.23 -0.46 7.96
C ALA A 41 -5.06 -0.58 6.97
N HIS A 42 -4.11 0.35 7.07
CA HIS A 42 -2.87 0.36 6.27
C HIS A 42 -2.04 -0.87 6.61
N ARG A 43 -1.85 -1.77 5.64
CA ARG A 43 -1.19 -3.08 5.80
C ARG A 43 -1.87 -4.01 6.81
N GLY A 44 -3.20 -3.92 6.92
CA GLY A 44 -3.97 -4.60 7.95
C GLY A 44 -3.96 -3.88 9.31
N LEU A 45 -4.77 -4.36 10.25
CA LEU A 45 -4.82 -3.81 11.61
C LEU A 45 -3.69 -4.43 12.45
N HIS A 46 -2.50 -3.86 12.32
CA HIS A 46 -1.28 -4.32 12.98
C HIS A 46 -1.00 -3.54 14.28
N GLU A 47 -0.23 -4.14 15.19
CA GLU A 47 0.08 -3.56 16.51
C GLU A 47 1.47 -2.94 16.56
N LYS A 48 1.60 -1.82 17.30
CA LYS A 48 2.89 -1.12 17.45
C LYS A 48 3.92 -1.91 18.25
N ASP A 49 3.47 -2.81 19.12
CA ASP A 49 4.32 -3.70 19.92
C ASP A 49 4.82 -4.92 19.13
N LEU A 50 4.47 -4.98 17.84
CA LEU A 50 4.86 -6.03 16.89
C LEU A 50 4.24 -7.42 17.20
N SER A 51 3.23 -7.51 18.06
CA SER A 51 2.51 -8.75 18.34
C SER A 51 1.63 -9.20 17.15
N VAL A 52 1.13 -8.23 16.38
CA VAL A 52 0.44 -8.46 15.11
C VAL A 52 1.20 -7.73 14.00
N PRO A 53 1.95 -8.46 13.15
CA PRO A 53 2.76 -7.84 12.10
C PRO A 53 1.94 -7.15 11.00
N GLU A 54 2.54 -6.14 10.37
CA GLU A 54 2.01 -5.57 9.13
C GLU A 54 1.95 -6.65 8.02
N ASN A 55 0.98 -6.53 7.12
CA ASN A 55 0.81 -7.43 5.98
C ASN A 55 0.76 -8.92 6.38
N SER A 56 0.14 -9.23 7.53
CA SER A 56 -0.04 -10.58 8.06
C SER A 56 -1.50 -11.03 8.03
N MET A 57 -1.73 -12.35 8.02
CA MET A 57 -3.08 -12.91 8.09
C MET A 57 -3.79 -12.53 9.39
N ALA A 58 -3.05 -12.44 10.50
CA ALA A 58 -3.58 -11.98 11.79
C ALA A 58 -4.07 -10.52 11.70
N GLY A 59 -3.28 -9.62 11.09
CA GLY A 59 -3.66 -8.22 10.87
C GLY A 59 -4.87 -8.06 9.95
N PHE A 60 -4.99 -8.89 8.92
CA PHE A 60 -6.15 -8.87 8.02
C PHE A 60 -7.41 -9.37 8.74
N LYS A 61 -7.29 -10.43 9.53
CA LYS A 61 -8.40 -10.94 10.34
C LYS A 61 -8.89 -9.89 11.32
N ALA A 62 -7.98 -9.24 12.04
CA ALA A 62 -8.32 -8.18 12.99
C ALA A 62 -9.02 -6.99 12.29
N ALA A 63 -8.56 -6.58 11.09
CA ALA A 63 -9.18 -5.51 10.32
C ALA A 63 -10.64 -5.87 9.92
N VAL A 64 -10.85 -7.08 9.40
CA VAL A 64 -12.19 -7.57 9.01
C VAL A 64 -13.13 -7.62 10.22
N GLU A 65 -12.67 -8.14 11.37
CA GLU A 65 -13.46 -8.24 12.61
C GLU A 65 -13.82 -6.86 13.17
N ALA A 66 -12.96 -5.86 12.98
CA ALA A 66 -13.20 -4.47 13.38
C ALA A 66 -14.01 -3.67 12.34
N GLY A 67 -14.32 -4.23 11.17
CA GLY A 67 -15.09 -3.56 10.12
C GLY A 67 -14.30 -2.54 9.30
N TYR A 68 -12.97 -2.60 9.32
CA TYR A 68 -12.11 -1.76 8.48
C TYR A 68 -11.94 -2.34 7.07
N GLY A 69 -11.81 -1.46 6.08
CA GLY A 69 -11.20 -1.83 4.81
C GLY A 69 -9.71 -2.17 4.99
N ILE A 70 -9.11 -2.85 4.02
CA ILE A 70 -7.69 -3.24 4.10
C ILE A 70 -6.95 -2.69 2.89
N GLU A 71 -5.81 -2.09 3.16
CA GLU A 71 -4.82 -1.76 2.14
C GLU A 71 -3.75 -2.85 2.09
N PHE A 72 -3.41 -3.31 0.86
CA PHE A 72 -2.42 -4.35 0.60
C PHE A 72 -1.27 -3.86 -0.25
N ASP A 73 -0.06 -4.23 0.15
CA ASP A 73 1.13 -4.11 -0.69
C ASP A 73 1.44 -5.43 -1.39
N LEU A 74 1.52 -5.45 -2.71
CA LEU A 74 1.72 -6.67 -3.48
C LEU A 74 3.12 -6.79 -4.08
N GLN A 75 3.71 -7.99 -4.00
CA GLN A 75 4.99 -8.34 -4.59
C GLN A 75 4.88 -9.66 -5.37
N LEU A 76 5.81 -9.90 -6.29
CA LEU A 76 5.93 -11.15 -7.01
C LEU A 76 7.16 -11.93 -6.54
N THR A 77 6.97 -13.20 -6.22
CA THR A 77 8.05 -14.14 -5.97
C THR A 77 8.73 -14.57 -7.28
N LYS A 78 9.88 -15.25 -7.17
CA LYS A 78 10.62 -15.82 -8.31
C LYS A 78 9.76 -16.77 -9.15
N ASP A 79 8.92 -17.58 -8.51
CA ASP A 79 7.98 -18.50 -9.15
C ASP A 79 6.60 -17.86 -9.47
N LYS A 80 6.55 -16.50 -9.52
CA LYS A 80 5.39 -15.71 -9.95
C LYS A 80 4.14 -15.88 -9.09
N LYS A 81 4.31 -16.18 -7.82
CA LYS A 81 3.22 -16.08 -6.85
C LYS A 81 3.06 -14.64 -6.38
N VAL A 82 1.81 -14.17 -6.28
CA VAL A 82 1.50 -12.86 -5.71
C VAL A 82 1.42 -13.01 -4.20
N VAL A 83 2.26 -12.25 -3.50
CA VAL A 83 2.34 -12.23 -2.03
C VAL A 83 2.08 -10.83 -1.51
N VAL A 84 1.70 -10.73 -0.23
CA VAL A 84 1.43 -9.44 0.42
C VAL A 84 2.63 -9.04 1.27
N HIS A 85 3.35 -8.01 0.83
CA HIS A 85 4.50 -7.46 1.54
C HIS A 85 4.91 -6.10 0.95
N HIS A 86 5.24 -5.13 1.79
CA HIS A 86 5.57 -3.78 1.34
C HIS A 86 6.95 -3.69 0.67
N ASP A 87 8.01 -4.08 1.36
CA ASP A 87 9.37 -3.88 0.91
C ASP A 87 9.80 -4.93 -0.13
N ARG A 88 10.69 -4.55 -1.06
CA ARG A 88 11.31 -5.53 -1.96
C ARG A 88 12.19 -6.53 -1.21
N SER A 89 12.77 -6.13 -0.08
CA SER A 89 13.66 -6.93 0.75
C SER A 89 12.96 -7.33 2.06
N LEU A 90 13.26 -8.51 2.56
CA LEU A 90 12.79 -9.01 3.85
C LEU A 90 13.51 -8.39 5.06
N LYS A 91 14.48 -7.48 4.84
CA LYS A 91 15.40 -6.99 5.87
C LYS A 91 14.70 -6.33 7.06
N ARG A 92 13.76 -5.43 6.81
CA ARG A 92 13.09 -4.65 7.87
C ARG A 92 12.16 -5.51 8.71
N VAL A 93 11.39 -6.38 8.06
CA VAL A 93 10.31 -7.12 8.72
C VAL A 93 10.75 -8.50 9.19
N CYS A 94 11.66 -9.17 8.45
CA CYS A 94 12.11 -10.52 8.75
C CYS A 94 13.59 -10.61 9.17
N GLY A 95 14.33 -9.49 9.16
CA GLY A 95 15.77 -9.48 9.50
C GLY A 95 16.70 -10.07 8.44
N ALA A 96 16.20 -10.52 7.28
CA ALA A 96 16.97 -11.19 6.24
C ALA A 96 17.23 -10.27 5.04
N ASP A 97 18.49 -10.04 4.68
CA ASP A 97 18.87 -9.17 3.55
C ASP A 97 18.77 -9.93 2.22
N VAL A 98 17.54 -10.29 1.85
CA VAL A 98 17.20 -11.02 0.63
C VAL A 98 15.96 -10.41 -0.02
N SER A 99 15.90 -10.40 -1.35
CA SER A 99 14.77 -9.84 -2.11
C SER A 99 13.69 -10.92 -2.32
N ILE A 100 12.41 -10.53 -2.19
CA ILE A 100 11.26 -11.42 -2.44
C ILE A 100 11.29 -11.98 -3.86
N GLY A 101 11.67 -11.17 -4.85
CA GLY A 101 11.75 -11.60 -6.24
C GLY A 101 12.82 -12.66 -6.54
N ASP A 102 13.77 -12.88 -5.61
CA ASP A 102 14.80 -13.90 -5.74
C ASP A 102 14.43 -15.25 -5.10
N LEU A 103 13.32 -15.27 -4.34
CA LEU A 103 12.82 -16.44 -3.62
C LEU A 103 11.58 -17.03 -4.29
N THR A 104 11.49 -18.35 -4.35
CA THR A 104 10.21 -19.03 -4.56
C THR A 104 9.30 -18.86 -3.34
N TYR A 105 7.99 -19.02 -3.49
CA TYR A 105 7.08 -18.93 -2.35
C TYR A 105 7.43 -19.94 -1.24
N LYS A 106 7.87 -21.14 -1.61
CA LYS A 106 8.31 -22.16 -0.65
C LYS A 106 9.51 -21.71 0.16
N GLU A 107 10.50 -21.08 -0.47
CA GLU A 107 11.67 -20.52 0.21
C GLU A 107 11.28 -19.32 1.09
N LEU A 108 10.38 -18.47 0.61
CA LEU A 108 9.85 -17.32 1.35
C LEU A 108 9.18 -17.74 2.67
N GLN A 109 8.52 -18.91 2.71
CA GLN A 109 7.86 -19.43 3.90
C GLN A 109 8.82 -19.86 5.04
N GLN A 110 10.13 -19.75 4.86
CA GLN A 110 11.10 -19.98 5.93
C GLN A 110 11.27 -18.75 6.84
N TYR A 111 10.87 -17.57 6.37
CA TYR A 111 11.01 -16.31 7.08
C TYR A 111 9.74 -15.96 7.85
N ARG A 112 9.93 -15.49 9.09
CA ARG A 112 8.85 -15.06 9.99
C ARG A 112 8.76 -13.54 10.01
N LEU A 113 7.54 -13.02 10.12
CA LEU A 113 7.30 -11.59 10.27
C LEU A 113 7.53 -11.18 11.73
N GLN A 114 8.45 -10.23 11.98
CA GLN A 114 8.68 -9.59 13.28
C GLN A 114 8.84 -10.58 14.47
N ASN A 115 9.49 -11.72 14.22
CA ASN A 115 9.69 -12.79 15.22
C ASN A 115 8.39 -13.43 15.76
N THR A 116 7.28 -13.30 15.06
CA THR A 116 6.03 -14.02 15.34
C THR A 116 5.97 -15.36 14.58
N GLU A 117 4.86 -16.09 14.69
CA GLU A 117 4.61 -17.28 13.86
C GLU A 117 4.06 -16.92 12.45
N GLU A 118 3.67 -15.66 12.25
CA GLU A 118 3.17 -15.15 10.98
C GLU A 118 4.25 -15.18 9.88
N ARG A 119 3.82 -15.42 8.67
CA ARG A 119 4.67 -15.47 7.48
C ARG A 119 4.08 -14.60 6.38
N VAL A 120 4.88 -14.29 5.37
CA VAL A 120 4.39 -13.54 4.19
C VAL A 120 3.28 -14.35 3.51
N PRO A 121 2.03 -13.84 3.49
CA PRO A 121 0.89 -14.59 2.97
C PRO A 121 0.80 -14.49 1.44
N LEU A 122 0.13 -15.47 0.82
CA LEU A 122 -0.37 -15.30 -0.54
C LEU A 122 -1.49 -14.26 -0.56
N PHE A 123 -1.55 -13.47 -1.60
CA PHE A 123 -2.67 -12.55 -1.82
C PHE A 123 -4.00 -13.30 -1.95
N SER A 124 -4.00 -14.47 -2.58
CA SER A 124 -5.19 -15.34 -2.65
C SER A 124 -5.73 -15.75 -1.28
N ASP A 125 -4.85 -15.97 -0.30
CA ASP A 125 -5.27 -16.33 1.06
C ASP A 125 -5.89 -15.13 1.78
N GLY A 126 -5.31 -13.92 1.58
CA GLY A 126 -5.90 -12.67 2.05
C GLY A 126 -7.29 -12.43 1.45
N LEU A 127 -7.46 -12.63 0.13
CA LEU A 127 -8.77 -12.50 -0.53
C LEU A 127 -9.78 -13.51 0.02
N ALA A 128 -9.38 -14.76 0.21
CA ALA A 128 -10.25 -15.79 0.76
C ALA A 128 -10.66 -15.49 2.21
N LEU A 129 -9.75 -14.94 3.02
CA LEU A 129 -10.06 -14.50 4.37
C LEU A 129 -11.05 -13.36 4.39
N VAL A 130 -10.89 -12.36 3.50
CA VAL A 130 -11.78 -11.19 3.45
C VAL A 130 -13.17 -11.57 2.94
N ASP A 131 -13.27 -12.43 1.93
CA ASP A 131 -14.51 -12.98 1.38
C ASP A 131 -15.61 -11.92 1.13
N GLY A 132 -15.20 -10.76 0.59
CA GLY A 132 -16.09 -9.64 0.27
C GLY A 132 -16.70 -8.89 1.48
N ARG A 133 -16.26 -9.19 2.71
CA ARG A 133 -16.81 -8.58 3.94
C ARG A 133 -16.39 -7.12 4.13
N THR A 134 -15.24 -6.72 3.63
CA THR A 134 -14.75 -5.35 3.67
C THR A 134 -14.09 -4.97 2.35
N PRO A 135 -14.01 -3.68 1.99
CA PRO A 135 -13.33 -3.24 0.78
C PRO A 135 -11.81 -3.38 0.90
N LEU A 136 -11.17 -3.57 -0.26
CA LEU A 136 -9.72 -3.69 -0.41
C LEU A 136 -9.19 -2.59 -1.33
N ILE A 137 -8.01 -2.06 -1.05
CA ILE A 137 -7.27 -1.10 -1.88
C ILE A 137 -5.80 -1.47 -2.00
#